data_ba02ec411634b730a6604de490d763f9
#
_entry.id   ba02ec411634b730a6604de490d763f9
#
_cell.length_a   1.000
_cell.length_b   1.000
_cell.length_c   1.000
_cell.angle_alpha   90.00
_cell.angle_beta   90.00
_cell.angle_gamma   90.00
#
_symmetry.space_group_name_H-M   'P 1'
#
loop_
_entity.id
_entity.type
_entity.pdbx_description
1 polymer ?
#
loop_
_entity_poly.entity_id
_entity_poly.type
_entity_poly.pdbx_seq_one_letter_code
_entity_poly.pdbx_strand_id
1 'polypeptide(L)'
;MQSPSFDIQVGGAEANVAVGLAHLGHATTMISAVPDNALGRGAVSSIRAHGVDCKKIQIRDGRMGLYFLAQGAGLRASEIVYDRLGSSFAQATAADFDWDELLAHAQMLHLSGITPALGPQSAEAALAAAKAAVRLGVPISFDGNYRAMLWERWDSNPRAILSELIGMADILFGNHRDISL
;
A
#
# COMPACT_ATOMS: atom_id res chain seq x y z
N MET A 1 -9.24 18.39 16.60
CA MET A 1 -8.93 19.06 15.34
C MET A 1 -9.74 20.34 15.27
N GLN A 2 -9.10 21.50 15.12
CA GLN A 2 -9.80 22.83 15.19
C GLN A 2 -9.81 23.57 13.84
N SER A 3 -9.31 22.93 12.77
CA SER A 3 -9.32 23.53 11.43
C SER A 3 -10.72 23.43 10.82
N PRO A 4 -11.25 24.48 10.19
CA PRO A 4 -12.52 24.44 9.46
C PRO A 4 -12.41 23.78 8.08
N SER A 5 -11.20 23.48 7.61
CA SER A 5 -10.94 22.92 6.29
C SER A 5 -9.81 21.90 6.34
N PHE A 6 -9.74 21.04 5.32
CA PHE A 6 -8.65 20.09 5.09
C PHE A 6 -8.11 20.26 3.67
N ASP A 7 -6.80 20.20 3.53
CA ASP A 7 -6.15 20.07 2.24
C ASP A 7 -6.13 18.58 1.84
N ILE A 8 -6.54 18.29 0.61
CA ILE A 8 -6.55 16.94 0.07
C ILE A 8 -5.17 16.65 -0.56
N GLN A 9 -4.52 15.61 -0.08
CA GLN A 9 -3.27 15.10 -0.63
C GLN A 9 -3.45 13.62 -0.98
N VAL A 10 -2.88 13.21 -2.11
CA VAL A 10 -2.81 11.79 -2.48
C VAL A 10 -1.51 11.21 -1.96
N GLY A 11 -1.60 10.14 -1.18
CA GLY A 11 -0.44 9.50 -0.57
C GLY A 11 -0.68 8.00 -0.43
N GLY A 12 0.39 7.30 -0.12
CA GLY A 12 0.44 5.85 0.11
C GLY A 12 1.90 5.42 0.08
N ALA A 13 2.30 4.46 0.90
CA ALA A 13 3.70 4.05 0.98
C ALA A 13 4.20 3.60 -0.40
N GLU A 14 3.52 2.63 -0.98
CA GLU A 14 3.86 2.07 -2.29
C GLU A 14 3.66 3.09 -3.43
N ALA A 15 2.62 3.93 -3.34
CA ALA A 15 2.40 5.01 -4.32
C ALA A 15 3.53 6.04 -4.31
N ASN A 16 4.04 6.40 -3.12
CA ASN A 16 5.17 7.31 -2.99
C ASN A 16 6.45 6.72 -3.59
N VAL A 17 6.69 5.41 -3.41
CA VAL A 17 7.81 4.71 -4.04
C VAL A 17 7.66 4.71 -5.56
N ALA A 18 6.47 4.37 -6.08
CA ALA A 18 6.21 4.37 -7.52
C ALA A 18 6.44 5.75 -8.14
N VAL A 19 5.94 6.82 -7.50
CA VAL A 19 6.15 8.21 -7.93
C VAL A 19 7.64 8.58 -7.89
N GLY A 20 8.33 8.26 -6.80
CA GLY A 20 9.77 8.53 -6.65
C GLY A 20 10.60 7.86 -7.75
N LEU A 21 10.34 6.58 -8.02
CA LEU A 21 11.03 5.84 -9.08
C LEU A 21 10.71 6.38 -10.49
N ALA A 22 9.46 6.77 -10.74
CA ALA A 22 9.07 7.39 -12.01
C ALA A 22 9.85 8.70 -12.25
N HIS A 23 10.00 9.54 -11.22
CA HIS A 23 10.82 10.76 -11.30
C HIS A 23 12.31 10.48 -11.50
N LEU A 24 12.79 9.31 -11.11
CA LEU A 24 14.17 8.85 -11.38
C LEU A 24 14.31 8.18 -12.77
N GLY A 25 13.26 8.17 -13.59
CA GLY A 25 13.27 7.65 -14.95
C GLY A 25 12.97 6.17 -15.08
N HIS A 26 12.52 5.50 -14.00
CA HIS A 26 12.09 4.11 -14.07
C HIS A 26 10.64 3.98 -14.54
N ALA A 27 10.34 2.95 -15.32
CA ALA A 27 8.96 2.57 -15.64
C ALA A 27 8.32 1.94 -14.39
N THR A 28 7.24 2.54 -13.91
CA THR A 28 6.53 2.10 -12.71
C THR A 28 5.06 1.86 -13.00
N THR A 29 4.50 0.80 -12.43
CA THR A 29 3.07 0.47 -12.52
C THR A 29 2.49 0.34 -11.13
N MET A 30 1.39 1.03 -10.87
CA MET A 30 0.66 0.92 -9.61
C MET A 30 -0.44 -0.13 -9.74
N ILE A 31 -0.40 -1.14 -8.86
CA ILE A 31 -1.45 -2.14 -8.67
C ILE A 31 -2.24 -1.75 -7.43
N SER A 32 -3.54 -1.50 -7.57
CA SER A 32 -4.38 -1.04 -6.46
C SER A 32 -5.87 -1.19 -6.80
N ALA A 33 -6.73 -0.75 -5.89
CA ALA A 33 -8.15 -0.59 -6.11
C ALA A 33 -8.65 0.72 -5.50
N VAL A 34 -9.49 1.44 -6.24
CA VAL A 34 -10.08 2.71 -5.80
C VAL A 34 -11.58 2.73 -6.06
N PRO A 35 -12.37 3.52 -5.32
CA PRO A 35 -13.80 3.62 -5.57
C PRO A 35 -14.12 4.36 -6.87
N ASP A 36 -15.25 4.02 -7.51
CA ASP A 36 -15.80 4.77 -8.64
C ASP A 36 -16.48 6.06 -8.20
N ASN A 37 -15.69 7.01 -7.76
CA ASN A 37 -16.14 8.35 -7.39
C ASN A 37 -15.05 9.39 -7.65
N ALA A 38 -15.33 10.65 -7.34
CA ALA A 38 -14.40 11.76 -7.57
C ALA A 38 -13.07 11.60 -6.81
N LEU A 39 -13.07 11.02 -5.60
CA LEU A 39 -11.84 10.80 -4.82
C LEU A 39 -10.96 9.72 -5.45
N GLY A 40 -11.55 8.58 -5.87
CA GLY A 40 -10.82 7.52 -6.55
C GLY A 40 -10.23 7.98 -7.88
N ARG A 41 -11.04 8.65 -8.71
CA ARG A 41 -10.56 9.21 -10.00
C ARG A 41 -9.50 10.28 -9.79
N GLY A 42 -9.64 11.14 -8.77
CA GLY A 42 -8.65 12.15 -8.41
C GLY A 42 -7.32 11.52 -7.96
N ALA A 43 -7.37 10.46 -7.15
CA ALA A 43 -6.17 9.74 -6.73
C ALA A 43 -5.41 9.12 -7.91
N VAL A 44 -6.13 8.44 -8.83
CA VAL A 44 -5.52 7.86 -10.04
C VAL A 44 -4.91 8.96 -10.92
N SER A 45 -5.61 10.08 -11.11
CA SER A 45 -5.12 11.20 -11.92
C SER A 45 -3.86 11.83 -11.31
N SER A 46 -3.82 11.99 -10.00
CA SER A 46 -2.65 12.53 -9.29
C SER A 46 -1.42 11.65 -9.46
N ILE A 47 -1.54 10.34 -9.24
CA ILE A 47 -0.42 9.39 -9.38
C ILE A 47 0.05 9.35 -10.85
N ARG A 48 -0.88 9.31 -11.81
CA ARG A 48 -0.58 9.32 -13.25
C ARG A 48 0.16 10.57 -13.69
N ALA A 49 -0.17 11.74 -13.13
CA ALA A 49 0.50 13.01 -13.45
C ALA A 49 2.00 12.99 -13.13
N HIS A 50 2.45 12.08 -12.25
CA HIS A 50 3.86 11.85 -11.93
C HIS A 50 4.54 10.77 -12.79
N GLY A 51 3.86 10.30 -13.86
CA GLY A 51 4.46 9.34 -14.82
C GLY A 51 4.26 7.87 -14.46
N VAL A 52 3.51 7.54 -13.42
CA VAL A 52 3.21 6.16 -13.03
C VAL A 52 2.12 5.58 -13.93
N ASP A 53 2.31 4.37 -14.45
CA ASP A 53 1.24 3.63 -15.15
C ASP A 53 0.19 3.16 -14.15
N CYS A 54 -1.03 3.66 -14.32
CA CYS A 54 -2.18 3.37 -13.46
C CYS A 54 -3.21 2.43 -14.11
N LYS A 55 -2.89 1.78 -15.24
CA LYS A 55 -3.83 0.90 -15.95
C LYS A 55 -4.25 -0.32 -15.15
N LYS A 56 -3.45 -0.72 -14.17
CA LYS A 56 -3.70 -1.86 -13.30
C LYS A 56 -4.35 -1.47 -11.96
N ILE A 57 -4.79 -0.21 -11.83
CA ILE A 57 -5.65 0.22 -10.72
C ILE A 57 -7.10 -0.12 -11.08
N GLN A 58 -7.72 -0.96 -10.28
CA GLN A 58 -9.12 -1.35 -10.44
C GLN A 58 -10.05 -0.24 -9.94
N ILE A 59 -11.11 0.03 -10.71
CA ILE A 59 -12.22 0.88 -10.26
C ILE A 59 -13.32 -0.05 -9.74
N ARG A 60 -13.72 0.14 -8.49
CA ARG A 60 -14.65 -0.76 -7.80
C ARG A 60 -15.70 0.03 -7.02
N ASP A 61 -16.77 -0.65 -6.64
CA ASP A 61 -17.68 -0.10 -5.63
C ASP A 61 -16.97 0.04 -4.28
N GLY A 62 -17.46 0.98 -3.45
CA GLY A 62 -16.96 1.16 -2.10
C GLY A 62 -16.51 2.58 -1.79
N ARG A 63 -15.59 2.71 -0.86
CA ARG A 63 -15.11 4.00 -0.36
C ARG A 63 -13.59 4.16 -0.51
N MET A 64 -13.14 5.40 -0.57
CA MET A 64 -11.71 5.72 -0.50
C MET A 64 -11.19 5.50 0.91
N GLY A 65 -10.01 4.87 1.03
CA GLY A 65 -9.28 4.83 2.28
C GLY A 65 -8.65 6.20 2.56
N LEU A 66 -8.89 6.74 3.74
CA LEU A 66 -8.42 8.07 4.13
C LEU A 66 -7.55 7.99 5.38
N TYR A 67 -6.77 9.01 5.61
CA TYR A 67 -6.23 9.35 6.91
C TYR A 67 -6.24 10.88 7.07
N PHE A 68 -6.35 11.33 8.29
CA PHE A 68 -6.31 12.74 8.63
C PHE A 68 -5.02 13.02 9.41
N LEU A 69 -4.26 14.00 8.95
CA LEU A 69 -3.02 14.42 9.58
C LEU A 69 -3.21 15.80 10.21
N ALA A 70 -3.12 15.88 11.51
CA ALA A 70 -2.92 17.14 12.21
C ALA A 70 -1.41 17.34 12.41
N GLN A 71 -0.84 18.29 11.68
CA GLN A 71 0.59 18.57 11.78
C GLN A 71 0.97 19.04 13.18
N GLY A 72 2.08 18.51 13.68
CA GLY A 72 2.69 18.98 14.91
C GLY A 72 3.28 20.38 14.76
N ALA A 73 3.43 21.06 15.87
CA ALA A 73 4.11 22.36 15.92
C ALA A 73 4.91 22.49 17.23
N GLY A 74 6.16 22.88 17.14
CA GLY A 74 7.06 22.96 18.29
C GLY A 74 7.20 21.59 18.99
N LEU A 75 6.79 21.52 20.26
CA LEU A 75 6.87 20.28 21.07
C LEU A 75 5.67 19.34 20.87
N ARG A 76 4.64 19.76 20.17
CA ARG A 76 3.45 18.94 19.90
C ARG A 76 3.73 18.00 18.72
N ALA A 77 3.64 16.69 18.95
CA ALA A 77 3.74 15.69 17.90
C ALA A 77 2.58 15.81 16.87
N SER A 78 2.82 15.34 15.67
CA SER A 78 1.76 15.14 14.68
C SER A 78 0.81 14.03 15.14
N GLU A 79 -0.47 14.19 14.85
CA GLU A 79 -1.52 13.20 15.13
C GLU A 79 -2.07 12.67 13.80
N ILE A 80 -2.22 11.36 13.70
CA ILE A 80 -2.79 10.70 12.52
C ILE A 80 -4.01 9.89 12.94
N VAL A 81 -5.14 10.14 12.28
CA VAL A 81 -6.37 9.36 12.43
C VAL A 81 -6.60 8.58 11.14
N TYR A 82 -6.58 7.24 11.23
CA TYR A 82 -6.81 6.36 10.08
C TYR A 82 -8.30 6.06 9.89
N ASP A 83 -8.75 6.18 8.66
CA ASP A 83 -10.09 5.81 8.19
C ASP A 83 -9.96 4.97 6.90
N ARG A 84 -9.42 3.76 7.01
CA ARG A 84 -9.07 2.85 5.90
C ARG A 84 -9.87 1.56 5.87
N LEU A 85 -10.51 1.18 6.97
CA LEU A 85 -11.29 -0.05 7.04
C LEU A 85 -12.43 -0.02 6.02
N GLY A 86 -12.65 -1.16 5.35
CA GLY A 86 -13.71 -1.29 4.35
C GLY A 86 -13.53 -0.40 3.11
N SER A 87 -12.32 0.13 2.88
CA SER A 87 -12.02 0.81 1.61
C SER A 87 -12.00 -0.18 0.46
N SER A 88 -12.21 0.30 -0.77
CA SER A 88 -12.16 -0.51 -1.98
C SER A 88 -10.86 -1.32 -2.08
N PHE A 89 -9.73 -0.74 -1.67
CA PHE A 89 -8.44 -1.44 -1.62
C PHE A 89 -8.41 -2.51 -0.52
N ALA A 90 -8.87 -2.18 0.70
CA ALA A 90 -8.85 -3.12 1.82
C ALA A 90 -9.77 -4.33 1.61
N GLN A 91 -10.78 -4.21 0.76
CA GLN A 91 -11.71 -5.27 0.39
C GLN A 91 -11.31 -6.03 -0.88
N ALA A 92 -10.26 -5.61 -1.56
CA ALA A 92 -9.74 -6.34 -2.70
C ALA A 92 -9.13 -7.66 -2.24
N THR A 93 -9.53 -8.76 -2.88
CA THR A 93 -9.05 -10.12 -2.56
C THR A 93 -7.88 -10.51 -3.46
N ALA A 94 -7.17 -11.57 -3.10
CA ALA A 94 -6.12 -12.13 -3.95
C ALA A 94 -6.62 -12.52 -5.34
N ALA A 95 -7.87 -13.00 -5.44
CA ALA A 95 -8.49 -13.45 -6.70
C ALA A 95 -8.89 -12.29 -7.63
N ASP A 96 -8.93 -11.07 -7.12
CA ASP A 96 -9.22 -9.88 -7.95
C ASP A 96 -8.02 -9.49 -8.85
N PHE A 97 -6.85 -10.07 -8.63
CA PHE A 97 -5.62 -9.74 -9.33
C PHE A 97 -5.04 -10.97 -10.02
N ASP A 98 -4.84 -10.89 -11.33
CA ASP A 98 -4.05 -11.88 -12.07
C ASP A 98 -2.56 -11.58 -11.88
N TRP A 99 -1.99 -12.13 -10.81
CA TRP A 99 -0.59 -11.89 -10.45
C TRP A 99 0.39 -12.38 -11.51
N ASP A 100 0.06 -13.42 -12.26
CA ASP A 100 0.92 -13.94 -13.33
C ASP A 100 0.98 -12.95 -14.50
N GLU A 101 -0.16 -12.40 -14.92
CA GLU A 101 -0.19 -11.35 -15.94
C GLU A 101 0.47 -10.06 -15.43
N LEU A 102 0.18 -9.66 -14.19
CA LEU A 102 0.68 -8.41 -13.61
C LEU A 102 2.21 -8.40 -13.46
N LEU A 103 2.81 -9.55 -13.19
CA LEU A 103 4.24 -9.68 -12.92
C LEU A 103 5.05 -10.23 -14.10
N ALA A 104 4.40 -10.65 -15.21
CA ALA A 104 5.06 -11.31 -16.36
C ALA A 104 6.26 -10.53 -16.93
N HIS A 105 6.26 -9.21 -16.82
CA HIS A 105 7.32 -8.33 -17.33
C HIS A 105 7.91 -7.43 -16.24
N ALA A 106 7.58 -7.68 -14.98
CA ALA A 106 8.10 -6.91 -13.87
C ALA A 106 9.57 -7.25 -13.61
N GLN A 107 10.38 -6.22 -13.41
CA GLN A 107 11.79 -6.37 -12.99
C GLN A 107 11.91 -6.45 -11.46
N MET A 108 10.91 -5.95 -10.74
CA MET A 108 10.84 -5.97 -9.28
C MET A 108 9.39 -5.73 -8.83
N LEU A 109 8.98 -6.43 -7.78
CA LEU A 109 7.76 -6.15 -7.04
C LEU A 109 8.12 -5.39 -5.76
N HIS A 110 7.47 -4.24 -5.51
CA HIS A 110 7.59 -3.53 -4.23
C HIS A 110 6.31 -3.68 -3.41
N LEU A 111 6.46 -4.11 -2.17
CA LEU A 111 5.39 -4.26 -1.17
C LEU A 111 5.78 -3.56 0.13
N SER A 112 4.79 -3.23 0.93
CA SER A 112 5.04 -2.77 2.31
C SER A 112 4.12 -3.43 3.33
N GLY A 113 4.57 -3.48 4.59
CA GLY A 113 3.84 -4.06 5.70
C GLY A 113 2.55 -3.31 6.09
N ILE A 114 2.29 -2.15 5.50
CA ILE A 114 1.02 -1.46 5.72
C ILE A 114 -0.12 -2.11 4.93
N THR A 115 0.15 -2.70 3.77
CA THR A 115 -0.88 -3.38 2.96
C THR A 115 -1.50 -4.56 3.71
N PRO A 116 -0.76 -5.54 4.23
CA PRO A 116 -1.35 -6.64 4.99
C PRO A 116 -1.98 -6.20 6.31
N ALA A 117 -1.62 -5.04 6.87
CA ALA A 117 -2.22 -4.52 8.09
C ALA A 117 -3.67 -4.03 7.94
N LEU A 118 -4.17 -3.86 6.71
CA LEU A 118 -5.51 -3.31 6.44
C LEU A 118 -6.65 -4.32 6.66
N GLY A 119 -6.35 -5.62 6.74
CA GLY A 119 -7.35 -6.66 6.95
C GLY A 119 -6.96 -8.00 6.33
N PRO A 120 -7.76 -9.06 6.56
CA PRO A 120 -7.44 -10.41 6.09
C PRO A 120 -7.33 -10.50 4.57
N GLN A 121 -8.22 -9.86 3.80
CA GLN A 121 -8.18 -9.87 2.34
C GLN A 121 -6.89 -9.21 1.81
N SER A 122 -6.50 -8.07 2.37
CA SER A 122 -5.26 -7.38 1.99
C SER A 122 -4.01 -8.19 2.37
N ALA A 123 -4.05 -8.92 3.48
CA ALA A 123 -2.96 -9.82 3.88
C ALA A 123 -2.83 -10.98 2.90
N GLU A 124 -3.94 -11.63 2.54
CA GLU A 124 -3.96 -12.70 1.53
C GLU A 124 -3.48 -12.20 0.16
N ALA A 125 -3.91 -11.01 -0.27
CA ALA A 125 -3.50 -10.43 -1.54
C ALA A 125 -1.99 -10.12 -1.56
N ALA A 126 -1.44 -9.56 -0.48
CA ALA A 126 0.00 -9.30 -0.36
C ALA A 126 0.84 -10.59 -0.40
N LEU A 127 0.41 -11.62 0.32
CA LEU A 127 1.05 -12.93 0.31
C LEU A 127 0.95 -13.61 -1.07
N ALA A 128 -0.20 -13.50 -1.74
CA ALA A 128 -0.38 -14.05 -3.09
C ALA A 128 0.54 -13.36 -4.10
N ALA A 129 0.65 -12.03 -4.04
CA ALA A 129 1.57 -11.25 -4.87
C ALA A 129 3.03 -11.69 -4.66
N ALA A 130 3.47 -11.80 -3.40
CA ALA A 130 4.82 -12.21 -3.07
C ALA A 130 5.12 -13.64 -3.54
N LYS A 131 4.20 -14.60 -3.31
CA LYS A 131 4.32 -15.98 -3.78
C LYS A 131 4.39 -16.06 -5.31
N ALA A 132 3.60 -15.27 -6.01
CA ALA A 132 3.66 -15.20 -7.47
C ALA A 132 5.00 -14.62 -7.95
N ALA A 133 5.52 -13.58 -7.31
CA ALA A 133 6.83 -13.02 -7.64
C ALA A 133 7.95 -14.04 -7.46
N VAL A 134 7.99 -14.77 -6.33
CA VAL A 134 8.96 -15.86 -6.11
C VAL A 134 8.84 -16.93 -7.20
N ARG A 135 7.62 -17.38 -7.53
CA ARG A 135 7.40 -18.41 -8.57
C ARG A 135 7.88 -17.96 -9.95
N LEU A 136 7.72 -16.68 -10.27
CA LEU A 136 8.11 -16.09 -11.55
C LEU A 136 9.57 -15.61 -11.57
N GLY A 137 10.30 -15.70 -10.46
CA GLY A 137 11.68 -15.22 -10.35
C GLY A 137 11.78 -13.68 -10.37
N VAL A 138 10.72 -12.97 -9.99
CA VAL A 138 10.69 -11.51 -9.87
C VAL A 138 11.19 -11.11 -8.49
N PRO A 139 12.28 -10.34 -8.38
CA PRO A 139 12.80 -9.88 -7.10
C PRO A 139 11.78 -9.06 -6.32
N ILE A 140 11.78 -9.18 -5.00
CA ILE A 140 10.87 -8.49 -4.09
C ILE A 140 11.63 -7.49 -3.24
N SER A 141 11.19 -6.23 -3.28
CA SER A 141 11.55 -5.17 -2.33
C SER A 141 10.41 -5.02 -1.32
N PHE A 142 10.72 -5.11 -0.03
CA PHE A 142 9.74 -5.02 1.05
C PHE A 142 10.13 -3.94 2.06
N ASP A 143 9.17 -3.05 2.39
CA ASP A 143 9.29 -2.09 3.48
C ASP A 143 8.46 -2.57 4.67
N GLY A 144 9.10 -2.79 5.82
CA GLY A 144 8.46 -3.28 7.04
C GLY A 144 7.25 -2.45 7.48
N ASN A 145 7.39 -1.14 7.46
CA ASN A 145 6.31 -0.13 7.62
C ASN A 145 5.23 -0.52 8.64
N TYR A 146 5.65 -1.05 9.78
CA TYR A 146 4.77 -1.56 10.83
C TYR A 146 3.88 -0.47 11.43
N ARG A 147 2.60 -0.75 11.54
CA ARG A 147 1.60 0.17 12.10
C ARG A 147 0.69 -0.58 13.07
N ALA A 148 1.09 -0.68 14.35
CA ALA A 148 0.37 -1.39 15.40
C ALA A 148 -1.14 -1.10 15.38
N MET A 149 -1.52 0.19 15.32
CA MET A 149 -2.92 0.62 15.30
C MET A 149 -3.77 0.03 14.17
N LEU A 150 -3.19 -0.42 13.06
CA LEU A 150 -3.93 -1.08 11.98
C LEU A 150 -4.07 -2.57 12.24
N TRP A 151 -3.01 -3.21 12.71
CA TRP A 151 -3.00 -4.63 13.05
C TRP A 151 -3.95 -4.98 14.20
N GLU A 152 -4.14 -4.06 15.15
CA GLU A 152 -5.07 -4.22 16.28
C GLU A 152 -6.56 -4.14 15.88
N ARG A 153 -6.88 -3.81 14.63
CA ARG A 153 -8.24 -3.62 14.15
C ARG A 153 -8.95 -4.90 13.72
N TRP A 154 -8.25 -6.01 13.62
CA TRP A 154 -8.76 -7.30 13.22
C TRP A 154 -7.98 -8.43 13.91
N ASP A 155 -8.54 -9.64 13.93
CA ASP A 155 -7.89 -10.82 14.49
C ASP A 155 -6.69 -11.22 13.62
N SER A 156 -5.52 -10.69 13.92
CA SER A 156 -4.32 -10.79 13.10
C SER A 156 -3.17 -11.46 13.84
N ASN A 157 -2.28 -12.08 13.09
CA ASN A 157 -0.96 -12.47 13.56
C ASN A 157 0.12 -11.72 12.75
N PRO A 158 0.45 -10.47 13.14
CA PRO A 158 1.40 -9.63 12.40
C PRO A 158 2.75 -10.32 12.22
N ARG A 159 3.25 -10.97 13.28
CA ARG A 159 4.54 -11.66 13.27
C ARG A 159 4.58 -12.77 12.21
N ALA A 160 3.56 -13.61 12.14
CA ALA A 160 3.53 -14.69 11.16
C ALA A 160 3.49 -14.15 9.73
N ILE A 161 2.58 -13.18 9.46
CA ILE A 161 2.39 -12.61 8.12
C ILE A 161 3.63 -11.86 7.66
N LEU A 162 4.19 -11.00 8.51
CA LEU A 162 5.37 -10.21 8.16
C LEU A 162 6.63 -11.09 8.03
N SER A 163 6.80 -12.11 8.89
CA SER A 163 7.91 -13.05 8.75
C SER A 163 7.87 -13.81 7.43
N GLU A 164 6.68 -14.20 6.94
CA GLU A 164 6.51 -14.85 5.65
C GLU A 164 6.88 -13.90 4.50
N LEU A 165 6.40 -12.65 4.52
CA LEU A 165 6.72 -11.64 3.50
C LEU A 165 8.20 -11.26 3.51
N ILE A 166 8.80 -11.06 4.69
CA ILE A 166 10.22 -10.75 4.86
C ILE A 166 11.08 -11.92 4.36
N GLY A 167 10.67 -13.16 4.63
CA GLY A 167 11.38 -14.36 4.17
C GLY A 167 11.41 -14.53 2.65
N MET A 168 10.49 -13.88 1.92
CA MET A 168 10.45 -13.86 0.45
C MET A 168 11.14 -12.63 -0.16
N ALA A 169 11.53 -11.64 0.65
CA ALA A 169 12.10 -10.40 0.14
C ALA A 169 13.59 -10.53 -0.17
N ASP A 170 14.00 -9.97 -1.32
CA ASP A 170 15.41 -9.85 -1.72
C ASP A 170 16.04 -8.56 -1.17
N ILE A 171 15.22 -7.50 -1.04
CA ILE A 171 15.61 -6.21 -0.47
C ILE A 171 14.64 -5.84 0.64
N LEU A 172 15.18 -5.60 1.84
CA LEU A 172 14.37 -5.24 3.01
C LEU A 172 14.70 -3.81 3.46
N PHE A 173 13.66 -2.98 3.55
CA PHE A 173 13.70 -1.68 4.21
C PHE A 173 12.94 -1.76 5.53
N GLY A 174 13.47 -1.13 6.56
CA GLY A 174 12.82 -1.11 7.86
C GLY A 174 13.73 -0.58 8.95
N ASN A 175 13.11 -0.23 10.05
CA ASN A 175 13.81 0.10 11.27
C ASN A 175 13.68 -1.05 12.29
N HIS A 176 14.34 -0.94 13.44
CA HIS A 176 14.32 -2.00 14.45
C HIS A 176 12.90 -2.37 14.93
N ARG A 177 11.94 -1.44 14.91
CA ARG A 177 10.53 -1.70 15.32
C ARG A 177 9.76 -2.50 14.30
N ASP A 178 10.16 -2.40 13.02
CA ASP A 178 9.52 -3.15 11.93
C ASP A 178 9.94 -4.63 11.93
N ILE A 179 11.09 -4.94 12.56
CA ILE A 179 11.72 -6.27 12.51
C ILE A 179 11.65 -7.01 13.85
N SER A 180 11.51 -6.29 14.98
CA SER A 180 11.48 -6.88 16.34
C SER A 180 10.09 -7.32 16.80
N LEU A 181 9.27 -7.88 15.94
CA LEU A 181 7.89 -8.31 16.21
C LEU A 181 7.80 -9.63 17.00
#